data_1af778ff7f7009bc2149923e5c1e8b96
#
_entry.id   1af778ff7f7009bc2149923e5c1e8b96
#
_cell.length_a   1.000
_cell.length_b   1.000
_cell.length_c   1.000
_cell.angle_alpha   90.00
_cell.angle_beta   90.00
_cell.angle_gamma   90.00
#
_symmetry.space_group_name_H-M   'P 1'
#
loop_
_entity.id
_entity.type
_entity.pdbx_description
1 polymer ?
#
loop_
_entity_poly.entity_id
_entity_poly.type
_entity_poly.pdbx_seq_one_letter_code
_entity_poly.pdbx_strand_id
1 'polypeptide(L)'
;MTTPDNAAAPPDGPQAPAGPGPAGWAAEVAEIERRRELGRAMGGPGKVARQREAGRLTVRERIEQLADPGSFAEIGALTGFGAYDRDGRLTSLLPANFVAGTARISGRAVMLGADDFTVRGGSGDAAIHAKQVFSEEYAGQMRLPVVRLLDGQSGGGSVKMALRAGATYVPVNPAWDAVIDNLSLVPVVAACLGPTVGLGAARLVMSHLAVMAAGVGQLFTAGPPVVRGGTGEDLTKEELGGAAVHRRNGTIERFTATEEEAFAVIRAFLSYLPGSVHELPPVLAGADDPGRREESLVTAVPRDPRQPYRIAPVLEAIFDRGSVFPYAEYGGSMVTALARLDGHPVGVLATDPYRGTTMSAQGAQAMTRLVDLCETFHLPIVSLTDQGGMTVGRVAEERGTIRFGARAITAIYQARVPQAELILRRVYGVGGAGIVNRHRAARSWAWPSGDWGSLPMRGGIEAAFRAELEQAADPAAELERLRRELGAITSPFRTAERFGVQDLIDPRDSRPLLCAWVRDAYRVLPEQVGRPAFGTRP
;
A
#
# COMPACT_ATOMS: atom_id res chain seq x y z
N MET A 1 -29.70 68.95 19.90
CA MET A 1 -29.29 69.45 21.24
C MET A 1 -28.64 68.27 21.95
N THR A 2 -27.38 68.46 22.18
CA THR A 2 -26.47 67.91 23.21
C THR A 2 -26.21 66.41 23.27
N THR A 3 -25.05 66.02 22.69
CA THR A 3 -24.17 65.01 23.19
C THR A 3 -23.70 65.27 24.61
N PRO A 4 -23.33 64.23 25.36
CA PRO A 4 -21.96 64.27 25.85
C PRO A 4 -21.16 63.01 25.55
N ASP A 5 -19.99 63.30 25.05
CA ASP A 5 -18.77 62.55 25.06
C ASP A 5 -18.45 61.96 26.46
N ASN A 6 -18.09 60.67 26.50
CA ASN A 6 -17.24 60.16 27.55
C ASN A 6 -16.49 58.89 27.04
N ALA A 7 -15.47 59.12 26.24
CA ALA A 7 -14.50 58.09 25.88
C ALA A 7 -13.57 57.92 27.10
N ALA A 8 -13.77 56.82 27.82
CA ALA A 8 -12.77 56.32 28.76
C ALA A 8 -11.56 55.76 27.97
N ALA A 9 -10.37 56.22 28.26
CA ALA A 9 -9.13 55.71 27.72
C ALA A 9 -8.97 54.22 28.05
N PRO A 10 -8.39 53.41 27.13
CA PRO A 10 -8.10 52.03 27.42
C PRO A 10 -7.07 51.94 28.56
N PRO A 11 -7.15 50.91 29.42
CA PRO A 11 -6.17 50.72 30.48
C PRO A 11 -4.80 50.47 29.88
N ASP A 12 -3.79 51.09 30.46
CA ASP A 12 -2.38 50.93 30.14
C ASP A 12 -2.04 49.44 30.03
N GLY A 13 -1.52 49.02 28.85
CA GLY A 13 -0.96 47.70 28.64
C GLY A 13 0.22 47.43 29.59
N PRO A 14 0.53 46.17 29.87
CA PRO A 14 1.60 45.87 30.82
C PRO A 14 2.90 46.52 30.37
N GLN A 15 3.42 47.44 31.21
CA GLN A 15 4.74 48.03 31.03
C GLN A 15 5.81 46.94 30.95
N ALA A 16 6.57 46.94 29.87
CA ALA A 16 7.75 46.10 29.74
C ALA A 16 8.73 46.40 30.90
N PRO A 17 9.36 45.40 31.53
CA PRO A 17 10.34 45.62 32.59
C PRO A 17 11.55 46.37 32.01
N ALA A 18 11.79 47.58 32.49
CA ALA A 18 12.95 48.37 32.17
C ALA A 18 14.16 47.88 32.96
N GLY A 19 15.15 47.32 32.28
CA GLY A 19 16.51 47.06 32.77
C GLY A 19 17.38 46.67 31.57
N PRO A 20 18.66 47.08 31.48
CA PRO A 20 19.54 46.62 30.43
C PRO A 20 19.81 45.13 30.66
N GLY A 21 19.01 44.27 30.03
CA GLY A 21 19.29 42.88 29.87
C GLY A 21 20.56 42.68 29.01
N PRO A 22 21.18 41.45 29.02
CA PRO A 22 22.35 41.19 28.19
C PRO A 22 22.04 41.55 26.74
N ALA A 23 22.97 42.22 26.08
CA ALA A 23 22.81 42.65 24.70
C ALA A 23 22.54 41.42 23.80
N GLY A 24 21.32 41.26 23.25
CA GLY A 24 20.96 40.21 22.33
C GLY A 24 19.92 39.21 22.89
N TRP A 25 19.62 38.18 22.11
CA TRP A 25 18.58 37.16 22.31
C TRP A 25 19.07 35.88 23.02
N ALA A 26 20.15 35.92 23.80
CA ALA A 26 20.77 34.73 24.39
C ALA A 26 19.85 33.98 25.36
N ALA A 27 19.02 34.70 26.14
CA ALA A 27 18.08 34.12 27.06
C ALA A 27 16.93 33.36 26.32
N GLU A 28 16.41 33.95 25.25
CA GLU A 28 15.36 33.35 24.42
C GLU A 28 15.90 32.16 23.62
N VAL A 29 17.14 32.20 23.15
CA VAL A 29 17.81 31.06 22.52
C VAL A 29 17.96 29.90 23.51
N ALA A 30 18.36 30.17 24.74
CA ALA A 30 18.42 29.15 25.79
C ALA A 30 17.02 28.57 26.11
N GLU A 31 15.99 29.41 26.12
CA GLU A 31 14.60 28.95 26.31
C GLU A 31 14.10 28.07 25.14
N ILE A 32 14.49 28.35 23.89
CA ILE A 32 14.20 27.49 22.74
C ILE A 32 14.78 26.10 22.98
N GLU A 33 16.06 25.98 23.34
CA GLU A 33 16.69 24.69 23.60
C GLU A 33 16.06 23.95 24.79
N ARG A 34 15.76 24.64 25.87
CA ARG A 34 15.04 24.06 27.01
C ARG A 34 13.67 23.47 26.60
N ARG A 35 12.89 24.19 25.79
CA ARG A 35 11.60 23.69 25.29
C ARG A 35 11.76 22.52 24.33
N ARG A 36 12.79 22.51 23.49
CA ARG A 36 13.13 21.36 22.64
C ARG A 36 13.45 20.12 23.48
N GLU A 37 14.20 20.26 24.56
CA GLU A 37 14.49 19.16 25.49
C GLU A 37 13.23 18.61 26.15
N LEU A 38 12.32 19.49 26.60
CA LEU A 38 11.00 19.07 27.11
C LEU A 38 10.19 18.29 26.07
N GLY A 39 10.23 18.73 24.80
CA GLY A 39 9.61 18.00 23.69
C GLY A 39 10.24 16.62 23.45
N ARG A 40 11.57 16.53 23.53
CA ARG A 40 12.31 15.26 23.38
C ARG A 40 12.08 14.28 24.54
N ALA A 41 11.70 14.77 25.72
CA ALA A 41 11.34 13.93 26.86
C ALA A 41 10.06 13.10 26.66
N MET A 42 9.31 13.36 25.58
CA MET A 42 8.09 12.62 25.22
C MET A 42 7.08 12.57 26.37
N GLY A 43 6.49 11.42 26.69
CA GLY A 43 5.60 11.23 27.82
C GLY A 43 6.29 11.12 29.20
N GLY A 44 7.62 11.30 29.24
CA GLY A 44 8.47 11.19 30.42
C GLY A 44 9.03 9.78 30.65
N PRO A 45 10.05 9.65 31.51
CA PRO A 45 10.87 8.43 31.62
C PRO A 45 10.07 7.18 31.96
N GLY A 46 9.07 7.27 32.84
CA GLY A 46 8.28 6.10 33.23
C GLY A 46 7.36 5.58 32.12
N LYS A 47 6.90 6.43 31.18
CA LYS A 47 6.09 5.98 30.04
C LYS A 47 6.96 5.48 28.89
N VAL A 48 8.13 6.09 28.71
CA VAL A 48 9.15 5.60 27.79
C VAL A 48 9.62 4.20 28.20
N ALA A 49 9.91 3.97 29.48
CA ALA A 49 10.27 2.64 29.98
C ALA A 49 9.19 1.60 29.67
N ARG A 50 7.92 1.91 29.97
CA ARG A 50 6.79 1.01 29.67
C ARG A 50 6.61 0.73 28.17
N GLN A 51 6.91 1.69 27.28
CA GLN A 51 6.89 1.49 25.83
C GLN A 51 7.90 0.41 25.42
N ARG A 52 9.14 0.53 25.94
CA ARG A 52 10.22 -0.42 25.68
C ARG A 52 9.99 -1.80 26.31
N GLU A 53 9.47 -1.85 27.54
CA GLU A 53 9.06 -3.10 28.21
C GLU A 53 7.99 -3.86 27.44
N ALA A 54 7.13 -3.14 26.69
CA ALA A 54 6.14 -3.72 25.79
C ALA A 54 6.74 -4.17 24.43
N GLY A 55 8.07 -4.18 24.26
CA GLY A 55 8.76 -4.59 23.04
C GLY A 55 8.62 -3.60 21.89
N ARG A 56 8.30 -2.33 22.16
CA ARG A 56 8.06 -1.30 21.15
C ARG A 56 9.11 -0.19 21.22
N LEU A 57 9.55 0.27 20.05
CA LEU A 57 10.40 1.44 19.96
C LEU A 57 9.61 2.71 20.33
N THR A 58 10.30 3.72 20.84
CA THR A 58 9.77 5.07 21.00
C THR A 58 9.66 5.76 19.63
N VAL A 59 8.87 6.83 19.56
CA VAL A 59 8.75 7.62 18.32
C VAL A 59 10.10 8.13 17.82
N ARG A 60 11.01 8.50 18.71
CA ARG A 60 12.35 9.00 18.36
C ARG A 60 13.25 7.89 17.81
N GLU A 61 13.25 6.72 18.45
CA GLU A 61 13.99 5.54 17.98
C GLU A 61 13.49 5.07 16.60
N ARG A 62 12.17 5.09 16.37
CA ARG A 62 11.57 4.77 15.06
C ARG A 62 12.07 5.71 13.97
N ILE A 63 12.06 7.02 14.24
CA ILE A 63 12.55 8.03 13.28
C ILE A 63 14.03 7.84 13.01
N GLU A 64 14.85 7.67 14.06
CA GLU A 64 16.30 7.47 13.95
C GLU A 64 16.67 6.21 13.15
N GLN A 65 15.93 5.11 13.36
CA GLN A 65 16.20 3.86 12.64
C GLN A 65 15.71 3.88 11.19
N LEU A 66 14.66 4.61 10.88
CA LEU A 66 14.11 4.66 9.52
C LEU A 66 14.82 5.68 8.64
N ALA A 67 15.08 6.89 9.14
CA ALA A 67 15.70 7.95 8.41
C ALA A 67 17.22 7.75 8.24
N ASP A 68 17.77 8.30 7.17
CA ASP A 68 19.23 8.35 7.01
C ASP A 68 19.86 9.18 8.14
N PRO A 69 21.01 8.78 8.68
CA PRO A 69 21.63 9.44 9.83
C PRO A 69 21.75 10.96 9.67
N GLY A 70 21.23 11.70 10.66
CA GLY A 70 21.30 13.16 10.70
C GLY A 70 20.40 13.89 9.70
N SER A 71 19.59 13.19 8.92
CA SER A 71 18.75 13.79 7.88
C SER A 71 17.40 14.31 8.37
N PHE A 72 16.95 13.92 9.57
CA PHE A 72 15.66 14.34 10.09
C PHE A 72 15.68 15.78 10.59
N ALA A 73 14.90 16.64 9.95
CA ALA A 73 14.67 18.03 10.34
C ALA A 73 13.25 18.17 10.90
N GLU A 74 13.14 18.18 12.23
CA GLU A 74 11.84 18.26 12.92
C GLU A 74 11.16 19.60 12.68
N ILE A 75 9.88 19.56 12.35
CA ILE A 75 8.98 20.70 12.21
C ILE A 75 8.11 20.81 13.45
N GLY A 76 8.03 22.01 14.05
CA GLY A 76 7.23 22.25 15.25
C GLY A 76 7.78 21.51 16.49
N ALA A 77 9.07 21.51 16.73
CA ALA A 77 9.70 20.88 17.89
C ALA A 77 9.26 21.47 19.25
N LEU A 78 8.69 22.67 19.26
CA LEU A 78 8.16 23.35 20.45
C LEU A 78 6.65 23.12 20.65
N THR A 79 6.01 22.35 19.78
CA THR A 79 4.56 22.19 19.77
C THR A 79 4.08 21.37 20.98
N GLY A 80 3.15 21.92 21.74
CA GLY A 80 2.58 21.27 22.92
C GLY A 80 1.69 22.21 23.74
N PHE A 81 1.25 21.75 24.90
CA PHE A 81 0.45 22.52 25.85
C PHE A 81 1.32 22.94 27.03
N GLY A 82 1.67 24.24 27.08
CA GLY A 82 2.44 24.83 28.18
C GLY A 82 1.56 25.21 29.37
N ALA A 83 2.04 24.94 30.58
CA ALA A 83 1.52 25.57 31.81
C ALA A 83 2.47 26.70 32.24
N TYR A 84 1.92 27.80 32.71
CA TYR A 84 2.67 28.99 33.06
C TYR A 84 2.37 29.42 34.48
N ASP A 85 3.36 30.02 35.15
CA ASP A 85 3.19 30.68 36.44
C ASP A 85 2.55 32.08 36.26
N ARG A 86 2.40 32.81 37.40
CA ARG A 86 1.84 34.15 37.41
C ARG A 86 2.72 35.18 36.68
N ASP A 87 4.00 34.91 36.57
CA ASP A 87 4.97 35.77 35.90
C ASP A 87 5.13 35.44 34.41
N GLY A 88 4.29 34.52 33.88
CA GLY A 88 4.32 34.11 32.49
C GLY A 88 5.47 33.15 32.15
N ARG A 89 6.14 32.53 33.13
CA ARG A 89 7.22 31.59 32.92
C ARG A 89 6.65 30.17 32.74
N LEU A 90 7.18 29.46 31.75
CA LEU A 90 6.78 28.07 31.50
C LEU A 90 7.21 27.17 32.67
N THR A 91 6.24 26.54 33.35
CA THR A 91 6.48 25.61 34.46
C THR A 91 6.51 24.14 33.99
N SER A 92 5.70 23.80 32.99
CA SER A 92 5.70 22.47 32.39
C SER A 92 5.20 22.51 30.94
N LEU A 93 5.58 21.51 30.14
CA LEU A 93 5.12 21.32 28.78
C LEU A 93 4.62 19.89 28.61
N LEU A 94 3.35 19.73 28.18
CA LEU A 94 2.87 18.47 27.62
C LEU A 94 3.14 18.50 26.11
N PRO A 95 4.10 17.74 25.58
CA PRO A 95 4.40 17.75 24.15
C PRO A 95 3.20 17.29 23.31
N ALA A 96 3.12 17.72 22.06
CA ALA A 96 2.20 17.12 21.12
C ALA A 96 2.54 15.63 20.93
N ASN A 97 1.52 14.79 20.79
CA ASN A 97 1.68 13.34 20.56
C ASN A 97 1.94 12.98 19.09
N PHE A 98 2.51 13.90 18.34
CA PHE A 98 2.85 13.73 16.94
C PHE A 98 4.16 14.46 16.63
N VAL A 99 5.15 13.70 16.14
CA VAL A 99 6.43 14.21 15.68
C VAL A 99 6.46 14.16 14.16
N ALA A 100 6.78 15.28 13.52
CA ALA A 100 6.84 15.34 12.07
C ALA A 100 8.01 16.20 11.59
N GLY A 101 8.50 15.91 10.40
CA GLY A 101 9.58 16.65 9.78
C GLY A 101 9.96 16.08 8.42
N THR A 102 10.84 16.79 7.72
CA THR A 102 11.47 16.26 6.51
C THR A 102 12.62 15.34 6.89
N ALA A 103 12.84 14.30 6.10
CA ALA A 103 13.94 13.36 6.28
C ALA A 103 14.43 12.86 4.92
N ARG A 104 15.55 12.10 4.94
CA ARG A 104 15.91 11.25 3.82
C ARG A 104 15.76 9.79 4.21
N ILE A 105 15.27 8.98 3.28
CA ILE A 105 15.22 7.53 3.40
C ILE A 105 15.89 6.94 2.17
N SER A 106 17.05 6.30 2.36
CA SER A 106 17.90 5.82 1.27
C SER A 106 18.20 6.93 0.23
N GLY A 107 18.57 8.13 0.72
CA GLY A 107 18.86 9.31 -0.07
C GLY A 107 17.64 10.10 -0.57
N ARG A 108 16.45 9.54 -0.53
CA ARG A 108 15.20 10.17 -1.02
C ARG A 108 14.59 11.09 0.05
N ALA A 109 14.30 12.32 -0.32
CA ALA A 109 13.58 13.24 0.54
C ALA A 109 12.12 12.76 0.75
N VAL A 110 11.65 12.82 1.99
CA VAL A 110 10.29 12.41 2.39
C VAL A 110 9.74 13.35 3.45
N MET A 111 8.43 13.39 3.60
CA MET A 111 7.74 13.89 4.78
C MET A 111 7.45 12.72 5.72
N LEU A 112 8.03 12.75 6.92
CA LEU A 112 7.88 11.72 7.93
C LEU A 112 7.01 12.22 9.08
N GLY A 113 5.91 11.52 9.37
CA GLY A 113 5.04 11.77 10.50
C GLY A 113 4.92 10.54 11.38
N ALA A 114 5.05 10.70 12.69
CA ALA A 114 5.08 9.59 13.64
C ALA A 114 4.28 9.91 14.91
N ASP A 115 3.43 8.99 15.34
CA ASP A 115 2.66 9.10 16.57
C ASP A 115 3.52 8.76 17.79
N ASP A 116 3.38 9.54 18.85
CA ASP A 116 3.98 9.26 20.17
C ASP A 116 2.93 8.71 21.15
N PHE A 117 2.88 7.39 21.27
CA PHE A 117 1.97 6.71 22.19
C PHE A 117 2.28 7.02 23.67
N THR A 118 3.51 7.39 24.00
CA THR A 118 3.89 7.72 25.38
C THR A 118 3.19 8.99 25.87
N VAL A 119 2.75 9.86 24.95
CA VAL A 119 2.01 11.08 25.25
C VAL A 119 0.50 10.84 25.11
N ARG A 120 -0.16 10.57 26.25
CA ARG A 120 -1.62 10.35 26.36
C ARG A 120 -2.16 9.23 25.45
N GLY A 121 -1.35 8.22 25.11
CA GLY A 121 -1.76 7.12 24.23
C GLY A 121 -2.15 7.55 22.82
N GLY A 122 -1.57 8.64 22.33
CA GLY A 122 -1.92 9.19 21.01
C GLY A 122 -3.30 9.86 20.94
N SER A 123 -3.98 10.10 22.08
CA SER A 123 -5.35 10.66 22.10
C SER A 123 -5.40 12.15 21.78
N GLY A 124 -6.60 12.65 21.43
CA GLY A 124 -6.88 14.07 21.18
C GLY A 124 -6.51 15.00 22.32
N ASP A 125 -6.37 14.48 23.56
CA ASP A 125 -5.98 15.26 24.74
C ASP A 125 -4.57 15.89 24.61
N ALA A 126 -3.73 15.41 23.70
CA ALA A 126 -2.41 15.96 23.43
C ALA A 126 -2.17 16.19 21.92
N ALA A 127 -3.23 16.14 21.11
CA ALA A 127 -3.12 16.37 19.67
C ALA A 127 -3.10 17.87 19.36
N ILE A 128 -2.18 18.25 18.49
CA ILE A 128 -2.16 19.57 17.83
C ILE A 128 -2.45 19.34 16.35
N HIS A 129 -3.72 19.36 15.97
CA HIS A 129 -4.19 19.01 14.64
C HIS A 129 -3.54 19.85 13.53
N ALA A 130 -3.28 21.13 13.79
CA ALA A 130 -2.58 22.00 12.85
C ALA A 130 -1.22 21.45 12.41
N LYS A 131 -0.48 20.73 13.30
CA LYS A 131 0.80 20.09 12.94
C LYS A 131 0.60 18.90 12.00
N GLN A 132 -0.46 18.12 12.21
CA GLN A 132 -0.81 17.00 11.30
C GLN A 132 -1.28 17.51 9.93
N VAL A 133 -2.15 18.52 9.91
CA VAL A 133 -2.61 19.18 8.68
C VAL A 133 -1.43 19.74 7.89
N PHE A 134 -0.58 20.53 8.55
CA PHE A 134 0.61 21.08 7.90
C PHE A 134 1.51 20.02 7.28
N SER A 135 1.73 18.89 7.95
CA SER A 135 2.60 17.84 7.43
C SER A 135 2.08 17.20 6.14
N GLU A 136 0.77 16.97 6.05
CA GLU A 136 0.16 16.40 4.83
C GLU A 136 0.11 17.43 3.69
N GLU A 137 -0.27 18.68 3.97
CA GLU A 137 -0.30 19.76 2.98
C GLU A 137 1.11 20.08 2.46
N TYR A 138 2.09 20.18 3.35
CA TYR A 138 3.49 20.44 2.97
C TYR A 138 4.04 19.34 2.07
N ALA A 139 3.75 18.06 2.39
CA ALA A 139 4.16 16.93 1.56
C ALA A 139 3.60 17.06 0.14
N GLY A 140 2.32 17.36 -0.02
CA GLY A 140 1.69 17.55 -1.33
C GLY A 140 2.27 18.74 -2.09
N GLN A 141 2.42 19.90 -1.43
CA GLN A 141 2.96 21.11 -2.04
C GLN A 141 4.42 20.94 -2.49
N MET A 142 5.23 20.27 -1.67
CA MET A 142 6.66 20.02 -1.94
C MET A 142 6.90 18.73 -2.73
N ARG A 143 5.83 17.98 -3.07
CA ARG A 143 5.90 16.70 -3.80
C ARG A 143 6.79 15.68 -3.13
N LEU A 144 6.69 15.56 -1.81
CA LEU A 144 7.46 14.62 -1.00
C LEU A 144 6.64 13.37 -0.72
N PRO A 145 7.18 12.17 -0.90
CA PRO A 145 6.55 10.95 -0.39
C PRO A 145 6.22 11.09 1.09
N VAL A 146 5.07 10.55 1.50
CA VAL A 146 4.61 10.58 2.89
C VAL A 146 4.89 9.23 3.55
N VAL A 147 5.52 9.27 4.72
CA VAL A 147 5.72 8.09 5.57
C VAL A 147 5.02 8.32 6.90
N ARG A 148 4.08 7.43 7.25
CA ARG A 148 3.31 7.49 8.49
C ARG A 148 3.67 6.33 9.40
N LEU A 149 4.20 6.63 10.60
CA LEU A 149 4.48 5.64 11.65
C LEU A 149 3.39 5.76 12.73
N LEU A 150 2.43 4.85 12.73
CA LEU A 150 1.20 4.96 13.50
C LEU A 150 1.21 4.09 14.76
N ASP A 151 0.88 4.72 15.89
CA ASP A 151 0.79 4.08 17.21
C ASP A 151 -0.18 4.89 18.10
N GLY A 152 -1.46 4.50 18.16
CA GLY A 152 -2.47 5.16 18.97
C GLY A 152 -3.69 5.64 18.18
N GLN A 153 -4.35 6.69 18.67
CA GLN A 153 -5.58 7.25 18.09
C GLN A 153 -5.32 8.30 17.00
N SER A 154 -4.07 8.71 16.81
CA SER A 154 -3.65 9.77 15.89
C SER A 154 -4.48 11.07 16.03
N GLY A 155 -4.80 11.44 17.27
CA GLY A 155 -5.52 12.67 17.58
C GLY A 155 -7.03 12.56 17.69
N GLY A 156 -7.61 11.36 17.66
CA GLY A 156 -9.05 11.16 17.93
C GLY A 156 -9.45 11.64 19.33
N GLY A 157 -10.59 12.35 19.45
CA GLY A 157 -11.08 12.92 20.72
C GLY A 157 -11.55 11.87 21.71
N SER A 158 -11.37 12.13 23.02
CA SER A 158 -11.88 11.29 24.10
C SER A 158 -13.17 11.86 24.71
N VAL A 159 -14.00 11.00 25.32
CA VAL A 159 -15.19 11.44 26.08
C VAL A 159 -14.83 12.45 27.18
N LYS A 160 -13.62 12.35 27.75
CA LYS A 160 -13.13 13.30 28.76
C LYS A 160 -12.95 14.71 28.20
N MET A 161 -12.66 14.88 26.90
CA MET A 161 -12.60 16.20 26.28
C MET A 161 -13.97 16.87 26.27
N ALA A 162 -15.03 16.14 25.92
CA ALA A 162 -16.39 16.67 25.94
C ALA A 162 -16.80 17.12 27.35
N LEU A 163 -16.45 16.34 28.38
CA LEU A 163 -16.69 16.72 29.78
C LEU A 163 -15.95 18.02 30.17
N ARG A 164 -14.70 18.19 29.75
CA ARG A 164 -13.92 19.41 30.03
C ARG A 164 -14.43 20.63 29.27
N ALA A 165 -14.89 20.42 28.03
CA ALA A 165 -15.41 21.46 27.17
C ALA A 165 -16.85 21.88 27.56
N GLY A 166 -17.56 21.06 28.36
CA GLY A 166 -18.96 21.29 28.70
C GLY A 166 -19.94 21.11 27.54
N ALA A 167 -19.47 20.57 26.41
CA ALA A 167 -20.28 20.31 25.22
C ALA A 167 -19.68 19.17 24.38
N THR A 168 -20.54 18.49 23.61
CA THR A 168 -20.12 17.61 22.54
C THR A 168 -19.85 18.41 21.26
N TYR A 169 -19.25 17.77 20.26
CA TYR A 169 -18.92 18.42 18.98
C TYR A 169 -19.28 17.50 17.80
N VAL A 170 -19.54 18.10 16.64
CA VAL A 170 -19.63 17.36 15.39
C VAL A 170 -18.20 17.02 14.95
N PRO A 171 -17.83 15.74 14.77
CA PRO A 171 -16.48 15.37 14.40
C PRO A 171 -16.07 15.96 13.05
N VAL A 172 -14.88 16.51 12.99
CA VAL A 172 -14.21 16.92 11.75
C VAL A 172 -12.90 16.14 11.64
N ASN A 173 -12.60 15.65 10.47
CA ASN A 173 -11.36 14.90 10.23
C ASN A 173 -10.27 15.87 9.72
N PRO A 174 -9.31 16.25 10.57
CA PRO A 174 -8.27 17.17 10.16
C PRO A 174 -7.37 16.53 9.09
N ALA A 175 -6.92 17.35 8.15
CA ALA A 175 -6.02 16.97 7.04
C ALA A 175 -6.60 15.98 6.01
N TRP A 176 -7.88 15.57 6.07
CA TRP A 176 -8.37 14.53 5.16
C TRP A 176 -8.36 14.95 3.70
N ASP A 177 -8.60 16.20 3.38
CA ASP A 177 -8.46 16.70 2.01
C ASP A 177 -7.03 16.44 1.49
N ALA A 178 -6.01 16.84 2.25
CA ALA A 178 -4.62 16.61 1.90
C ALA A 178 -4.22 15.11 1.95
N VAL A 179 -4.74 14.35 2.92
CA VAL A 179 -4.52 12.89 3.03
C VAL A 179 -5.02 12.17 1.78
N ILE A 180 -6.21 12.53 1.29
CA ILE A 180 -6.82 11.92 0.09
C ILE A 180 -6.13 12.43 -1.18
N ASP A 181 -5.84 13.73 -1.25
CA ASP A 181 -5.15 14.34 -2.41
C ASP A 181 -3.75 13.72 -2.63
N ASN A 182 -3.02 13.46 -1.54
CA ASN A 182 -1.71 12.82 -1.58
C ASN A 182 -1.75 11.42 -2.20
N LEU A 183 -2.86 10.69 -2.11
CA LEU A 183 -3.03 9.38 -2.79
C LEU A 183 -3.00 9.46 -4.33
N SER A 184 -3.15 10.65 -4.89
CA SER A 184 -3.07 10.90 -6.34
C SER A 184 -1.86 11.75 -6.72
N LEU A 185 -0.95 12.03 -5.77
CA LEU A 185 0.13 12.99 -6.00
C LEU A 185 1.51 12.46 -5.63
N VAL A 186 1.64 11.81 -4.47
CA VAL A 186 2.93 11.34 -3.93
C VAL A 186 2.80 9.92 -3.36
N PRO A 187 3.85 9.11 -3.35
CA PRO A 187 3.86 7.84 -2.64
C PRO A 187 3.51 8.03 -1.15
N VAL A 188 2.56 7.26 -0.66
CA VAL A 188 2.16 7.23 0.75
C VAL A 188 2.36 5.82 1.29
N VAL A 189 3.20 5.66 2.30
CA VAL A 189 3.38 4.39 3.00
C VAL A 189 3.13 4.57 4.50
N ALA A 190 2.43 3.61 5.09
CA ALA A 190 2.06 3.68 6.50
C ALA A 190 2.41 2.38 7.23
N ALA A 191 2.92 2.49 8.45
CA ALA A 191 3.25 1.35 9.30
C ALA A 191 2.46 1.37 10.61
N CYS A 192 1.82 0.25 10.93
CA CYS A 192 1.15 -0.04 12.19
C CYS A 192 2.16 -0.62 13.17
N LEU A 193 2.65 0.20 14.10
CA LEU A 193 3.73 -0.11 15.03
C LEU A 193 3.27 -0.18 16.50
N GLY A 194 1.95 -0.19 16.69
CA GLY A 194 1.30 -0.28 18.00
C GLY A 194 -0.21 -0.33 17.85
N PRO A 195 -0.97 -0.28 18.97
CA PRO A 195 -2.43 -0.27 18.93
C PRO A 195 -2.95 0.97 18.20
N THR A 196 -3.37 0.82 16.96
CA THR A 196 -3.83 1.91 16.07
C THR A 196 -5.35 1.82 15.92
N VAL A 197 -6.07 2.92 16.25
CA VAL A 197 -7.52 2.91 16.37
C VAL A 197 -8.18 4.15 15.75
N GLY A 198 -9.38 4.00 15.23
CA GLY A 198 -10.23 5.09 14.76
C GLY A 198 -9.59 5.92 13.66
N LEU A 199 -9.32 7.21 13.92
CA LEU A 199 -8.69 8.11 12.95
C LEU A 199 -7.31 7.62 12.51
N GLY A 200 -6.51 7.08 13.44
CA GLY A 200 -5.21 6.47 13.13
C GLY A 200 -5.36 5.25 12.21
N ALA A 201 -6.34 4.39 12.49
CA ALA A 201 -6.64 3.23 11.65
C ALA A 201 -7.05 3.64 10.22
N ALA A 202 -7.89 4.65 10.07
CA ALA A 202 -8.27 5.18 8.77
C ALA A 202 -7.05 5.74 8.01
N ARG A 203 -6.18 6.53 8.68
CA ARG A 203 -4.95 7.07 8.06
C ARG A 203 -3.96 6.00 7.66
N LEU A 204 -3.93 4.84 8.35
CA LEU A 204 -3.09 3.72 7.97
C LEU A 204 -3.51 3.16 6.61
N VAL A 205 -4.79 2.82 6.46
CA VAL A 205 -5.30 2.18 5.23
C VAL A 205 -5.44 3.16 4.06
N MET A 206 -5.50 4.46 4.32
CA MET A 206 -5.40 5.52 3.31
C MET A 206 -3.93 5.72 2.91
N SER A 207 -3.32 4.67 2.38
CA SER A 207 -1.93 4.63 1.90
C SER A 207 -1.80 3.73 0.69
N HIS A 208 -0.69 3.82 -0.03
CA HIS A 208 -0.37 2.93 -1.14
C HIS A 208 0.17 1.59 -0.67
N LEU A 209 0.75 1.55 0.52
CA LEU A 209 1.21 0.34 1.19
C LEU A 209 1.01 0.49 2.69
N ALA A 210 0.21 -0.39 3.30
CA ALA A 210 0.08 -0.54 4.74
C ALA A 210 0.93 -1.74 5.21
N VAL A 211 1.78 -1.51 6.21
CA VAL A 211 2.65 -2.53 6.81
C VAL A 211 2.27 -2.69 8.28
N MET A 212 2.18 -3.90 8.80
CA MET A 212 1.96 -4.17 10.23
C MET A 212 3.11 -4.98 10.81
N ALA A 213 3.75 -4.46 11.85
CA ALA A 213 4.69 -5.21 12.67
C ALA A 213 3.90 -6.14 13.60
N ALA A 214 3.84 -7.44 13.27
CA ALA A 214 3.11 -8.43 14.05
C ALA A 214 3.65 -8.54 15.48
N GLY A 215 2.77 -8.77 16.45
CA GLY A 215 3.15 -8.86 17.87
C GLY A 215 3.14 -7.51 18.60
N VAL A 216 3.34 -6.38 17.90
CA VAL A 216 3.26 -5.03 18.48
C VAL A 216 2.15 -4.19 17.85
N GLY A 217 1.91 -4.35 16.56
CA GLY A 217 0.87 -3.63 15.81
C GLY A 217 -0.50 -4.30 15.93
N GLN A 218 -1.52 -3.54 16.26
CA GLN A 218 -2.93 -3.94 16.18
C GLN A 218 -3.73 -2.82 15.53
N LEU A 219 -4.73 -3.20 14.73
CA LEU A 219 -5.57 -2.27 13.98
C LEU A 219 -7.04 -2.56 14.24
N PHE A 220 -7.81 -1.56 14.65
CA PHE A 220 -9.25 -1.70 14.84
C PHE A 220 -9.99 -0.37 14.71
N THR A 221 -11.25 -0.44 14.34
CA THR A 221 -12.13 0.73 14.25
C THR A 221 -12.41 1.32 15.64
N ALA A 222 -12.56 0.46 16.65
CA ALA A 222 -12.75 0.82 18.04
C ALA A 222 -11.98 -0.15 18.94
N GLY A 223 -11.36 0.35 20.01
CA GLY A 223 -10.58 -0.49 20.92
C GLY A 223 -11.45 -1.40 21.81
N PRO A 224 -10.86 -2.43 22.46
CA PRO A 224 -11.58 -3.44 23.24
C PRO A 224 -12.60 -2.89 24.25
N PRO A 225 -12.33 -1.81 25.01
CA PRO A 225 -13.33 -1.26 25.94
C PRO A 225 -14.61 -0.76 25.26
N VAL A 226 -14.49 -0.20 24.05
CA VAL A 226 -15.64 0.30 23.26
C VAL A 226 -16.42 -0.88 22.68
N VAL A 227 -15.71 -1.90 22.18
CA VAL A 227 -16.32 -3.15 21.67
C VAL A 227 -17.12 -3.84 22.79
N ARG A 228 -16.50 -4.01 23.98
CA ARG A 228 -17.21 -4.60 25.14
C ARG A 228 -18.49 -3.82 25.48
N GLY A 229 -18.42 -2.46 25.48
CA GLY A 229 -19.60 -1.63 25.76
C GLY A 229 -20.69 -1.66 24.67
N GLY A 230 -20.28 -1.85 23.41
CA GLY A 230 -21.18 -1.80 22.25
C GLY A 230 -21.76 -3.16 21.84
N THR A 231 -20.96 -4.22 21.85
CA THR A 231 -21.35 -5.57 21.37
C THR A 231 -21.37 -6.62 22.47
N GLY A 232 -20.80 -6.33 23.63
CA GLY A 232 -20.63 -7.29 24.72
C GLY A 232 -19.44 -8.26 24.57
N GLU A 233 -18.68 -8.17 23.48
CA GLU A 233 -17.51 -9.01 23.24
C GLU A 233 -16.34 -8.58 24.12
N ASP A 234 -15.77 -9.51 24.87
CA ASP A 234 -14.58 -9.27 25.70
C ASP A 234 -13.33 -9.85 25.06
N LEU A 235 -12.67 -9.04 24.26
CA LEU A 235 -11.52 -9.42 23.44
C LEU A 235 -10.27 -8.66 23.87
N THR A 236 -9.13 -9.32 23.77
CA THR A 236 -7.82 -8.66 23.84
C THR A 236 -7.57 -7.84 22.57
N LYS A 237 -6.57 -6.96 22.59
CA LYS A 237 -6.17 -6.19 21.40
C LYS A 237 -5.75 -7.10 20.25
N GLU A 238 -5.04 -8.19 20.56
CA GLU A 238 -4.55 -9.14 19.55
C GLU A 238 -5.68 -9.94 18.93
N GLU A 239 -6.65 -10.41 19.73
CA GLU A 239 -7.84 -11.11 19.22
C GLU A 239 -8.74 -10.21 18.38
N LEU A 240 -8.86 -8.93 18.74
CA LEU A 240 -9.71 -7.98 18.02
C LEU A 240 -9.08 -7.49 16.70
N GLY A 241 -7.79 -7.19 16.68
CA GLY A 241 -7.17 -6.52 15.55
C GLY A 241 -5.69 -6.82 15.34
N GLY A 242 -5.20 -7.98 15.82
CA GLY A 242 -3.85 -8.43 15.55
C GLY A 242 -3.63 -8.93 14.12
N ALA A 243 -2.39 -9.28 13.81
CA ALA A 243 -1.98 -9.71 12.47
C ALA A 243 -2.78 -10.91 11.94
N ALA A 244 -3.18 -11.86 12.81
CA ALA A 244 -3.97 -13.03 12.43
C ALA A 244 -5.35 -12.68 11.86
N VAL A 245 -5.95 -11.57 12.32
CA VAL A 245 -7.22 -11.05 11.84
C VAL A 245 -7.05 -10.43 10.45
N HIS A 246 -6.03 -9.58 10.27
CA HIS A 246 -5.87 -8.75 9.08
C HIS A 246 -5.17 -9.46 7.91
N ARG A 247 -4.45 -10.58 8.13
CA ARG A 247 -3.85 -11.36 7.04
C ARG A 247 -4.86 -11.91 6.02
N ARG A 248 -6.15 -11.97 6.38
CA ARG A 248 -7.18 -12.65 5.57
C ARG A 248 -8.17 -11.69 4.93
N ASN A 249 -8.19 -10.42 5.31
CA ASN A 249 -9.25 -9.49 4.90
C ASN A 249 -8.80 -8.41 3.90
N GLY A 250 -7.49 -8.31 3.63
CA GLY A 250 -6.96 -7.33 2.67
C GLY A 250 -6.82 -5.91 3.22
N THR A 251 -6.98 -5.70 4.51
CA THR A 251 -6.81 -4.38 5.15
C THR A 251 -5.34 -3.95 5.19
N ILE A 252 -4.44 -4.91 5.32
CA ILE A 252 -2.98 -4.70 5.40
C ILE A 252 -2.32 -5.47 4.27
N GLU A 253 -1.44 -4.82 3.51
CA GLU A 253 -0.71 -5.44 2.41
C GLU A 253 0.43 -6.31 2.91
N ARG A 254 1.21 -5.85 3.93
CA ARG A 254 2.42 -6.52 4.38
C ARG A 254 2.47 -6.70 5.88
N PHE A 255 3.01 -7.85 6.29
CA PHE A 255 3.23 -8.16 7.70
C PHE A 255 4.70 -8.49 7.93
N THR A 256 5.26 -7.97 9.02
CA THR A 256 6.65 -8.20 9.42
C THR A 256 6.71 -8.74 10.84
N ALA A 257 7.79 -9.38 11.24
CA ALA A 257 7.94 -9.86 12.60
C ALA A 257 8.34 -8.73 13.56
N THR A 258 9.11 -7.75 13.06
CA THR A 258 9.64 -6.64 13.89
C THR A 258 9.38 -5.28 13.23
N GLU A 259 9.58 -4.21 14.01
CA GLU A 259 9.51 -2.83 13.50
C GLU A 259 10.66 -2.54 12.51
N GLU A 260 11.85 -3.11 12.73
CA GLU A 260 13.01 -2.96 11.84
C GLU A 260 12.76 -3.58 10.47
N GLU A 261 12.12 -4.75 10.42
CA GLU A 261 11.68 -5.36 9.17
C GLU A 261 10.64 -4.49 8.45
N ALA A 262 9.73 -3.83 9.19
CA ALA A 262 8.78 -2.89 8.60
C ALA A 262 9.51 -1.69 7.97
N PHE A 263 10.58 -1.19 8.59
CA PHE A 263 11.40 -0.13 8.01
C PHE A 263 12.13 -0.59 6.74
N ALA A 264 12.60 -1.83 6.71
CA ALA A 264 13.18 -2.41 5.50
C ALA A 264 12.16 -2.51 4.36
N VAL A 265 10.92 -2.91 4.65
CA VAL A 265 9.80 -2.95 3.68
C VAL A 265 9.49 -1.54 3.17
N ILE A 266 9.45 -0.52 4.02
CA ILE A 266 9.22 0.88 3.62
C ILE A 266 10.33 1.35 2.65
N ARG A 267 11.61 1.11 2.98
CA ARG A 267 12.74 1.48 2.10
C ARG A 267 12.66 0.78 0.75
N ALA A 268 12.38 -0.52 0.75
CA ALA A 268 12.26 -1.32 -0.46
C ALA A 268 11.11 -0.80 -1.33
N PHE A 269 9.91 -0.59 -0.78
CA PHE A 269 8.75 -0.08 -1.51
C PHE A 269 9.04 1.28 -2.17
N LEU A 270 9.56 2.23 -1.41
CA LEU A 270 9.88 3.56 -1.93
C LEU A 270 10.93 3.51 -3.06
N SER A 271 11.81 2.50 -3.09
CA SER A 271 12.83 2.39 -4.13
C SER A 271 12.27 2.15 -5.53
N TYR A 272 11.05 1.59 -5.66
CA TYR A 272 10.39 1.34 -6.94
C TYR A 272 9.65 2.55 -7.50
N LEU A 273 9.31 3.53 -6.65
CA LEU A 273 8.40 4.61 -6.99
C LEU A 273 9.15 5.92 -7.24
N PRO A 274 8.60 6.84 -8.03
CA PRO A 274 9.12 8.20 -8.16
C PRO A 274 8.91 9.01 -6.86
N GLY A 275 9.42 10.23 -6.81
CA GLY A 275 9.13 11.17 -5.72
C GLY A 275 7.69 11.66 -5.75
N SER A 276 7.14 11.82 -6.92
CA SER A 276 5.74 12.22 -7.16
C SER A 276 5.27 11.75 -8.53
N VAL A 277 3.97 11.90 -8.81
CA VAL A 277 3.38 11.61 -10.13
C VAL A 277 3.95 12.47 -11.27
N HIS A 278 4.73 13.50 -10.96
CA HIS A 278 5.40 14.36 -11.95
C HIS A 278 6.81 13.89 -12.33
N GLU A 279 7.20 12.71 -11.87
CA GLU A 279 8.49 12.08 -12.13
C GLU A 279 8.28 10.65 -12.65
N LEU A 280 9.28 10.13 -13.35
CA LEU A 280 9.30 8.72 -13.72
C LEU A 280 9.90 7.85 -12.61
N PRO A 281 9.52 6.56 -12.53
CA PRO A 281 10.14 5.61 -11.61
C PRO A 281 11.66 5.52 -11.83
N PRO A 282 12.46 5.40 -10.75
CA PRO A 282 13.92 5.41 -10.85
C PRO A 282 14.46 4.11 -11.46
N VAL A 283 15.24 4.23 -12.52
CA VAL A 283 15.89 3.10 -13.19
C VAL A 283 17.26 2.84 -12.53
N LEU A 284 17.56 1.59 -12.20
CA LEU A 284 18.84 1.15 -11.67
C LEU A 284 19.71 0.57 -12.81
N ALA A 285 20.74 1.29 -13.21
CA ALA A 285 21.63 0.81 -14.27
C ALA A 285 22.42 -0.43 -13.83
N GLY A 286 22.55 -1.41 -14.75
CA GLY A 286 23.42 -2.58 -14.56
C GLY A 286 22.96 -3.57 -13.47
N ALA A 287 21.66 -3.60 -13.14
CA ALA A 287 21.13 -4.42 -12.07
C ALA A 287 21.28 -5.94 -12.35
N ASP A 288 21.05 -6.39 -13.59
CA ASP A 288 21.17 -7.79 -14.00
C ASP A 288 21.33 -7.88 -15.54
N ASP A 289 21.90 -8.99 -16.06
CA ASP A 289 22.05 -9.19 -17.50
C ASP A 289 20.66 -9.29 -18.20
N PRO A 290 20.31 -8.35 -19.09
CA PRO A 290 19.05 -8.39 -19.81
C PRO A 290 18.95 -9.56 -20.80
N GLY A 291 20.08 -10.12 -21.24
CA GLY A 291 20.15 -11.27 -22.13
C GLY A 291 20.12 -12.63 -21.43
N ARG A 292 20.05 -12.66 -20.10
CA ARG A 292 20.06 -13.90 -19.31
C ARG A 292 18.90 -14.82 -19.70
N ARG A 293 19.24 -16.08 -19.99
CA ARG A 293 18.30 -17.15 -20.35
C ARG A 293 18.41 -18.26 -19.32
N GLU A 294 17.32 -18.57 -18.64
CA GLU A 294 17.30 -19.60 -17.59
C GLU A 294 16.73 -20.92 -18.12
N GLU A 295 17.55 -21.95 -18.11
CA GLU A 295 17.17 -23.28 -18.59
C GLU A 295 16.02 -23.90 -17.79
N SER A 296 15.91 -23.56 -16.52
CA SER A 296 14.82 -23.98 -15.61
C SER A 296 13.41 -23.63 -16.12
N LEU A 297 13.28 -22.61 -16.95
CA LEU A 297 11.99 -22.18 -17.48
C LEU A 297 11.38 -23.20 -18.47
N VAL A 298 12.20 -24.00 -19.15
CA VAL A 298 11.74 -25.05 -20.10
C VAL A 298 10.88 -26.11 -19.39
N THR A 299 11.19 -26.37 -18.12
CA THR A 299 10.51 -27.40 -17.31
C THR A 299 9.66 -26.82 -16.18
N ALA A 300 9.56 -25.48 -16.08
CA ALA A 300 8.88 -24.80 -14.98
C ALA A 300 7.37 -25.11 -14.92
N VAL A 301 6.72 -25.28 -16.08
CA VAL A 301 5.30 -25.64 -16.18
C VAL A 301 5.17 -27.12 -16.51
N PRO A 302 4.56 -27.94 -15.63
CA PRO A 302 4.38 -29.38 -15.87
C PRO A 302 3.47 -29.66 -17.07
N ARG A 303 3.76 -30.76 -17.80
CA ARG A 303 2.92 -31.22 -18.92
C ARG A 303 1.55 -31.72 -18.46
N ASP A 304 1.44 -32.32 -17.27
CA ASP A 304 0.13 -32.68 -16.70
C ASP A 304 -0.56 -31.39 -16.21
N PRO A 305 -1.71 -30.99 -16.80
CA PRO A 305 -2.41 -29.77 -16.42
C PRO A 305 -2.96 -29.78 -14.97
N ARG A 306 -3.03 -30.96 -14.34
CA ARG A 306 -3.46 -31.11 -12.94
C ARG A 306 -2.32 -30.86 -11.96
N GLN A 307 -1.08 -30.99 -12.40
CA GLN A 307 0.08 -30.77 -11.55
C GLN A 307 0.30 -29.27 -11.36
N PRO A 308 0.24 -28.77 -10.10
CA PRO A 308 0.55 -27.37 -9.81
C PRO A 308 2.07 -27.15 -9.83
N TYR A 309 2.45 -25.88 -10.00
CA TYR A 309 3.82 -25.40 -9.82
C TYR A 309 3.80 -24.11 -9.00
N ARG A 310 4.93 -23.75 -8.41
CA ARG A 310 5.09 -22.47 -7.71
C ARG A 310 5.55 -21.40 -8.68
N ILE A 311 4.95 -20.23 -8.59
CA ILE A 311 5.29 -19.11 -9.48
C ILE A 311 6.60 -18.41 -9.07
N ALA A 312 6.99 -18.44 -7.79
CA ALA A 312 8.14 -17.70 -7.30
C ALA A 312 9.46 -18.01 -8.06
N PRO A 313 9.83 -19.27 -8.35
CA PRO A 313 11.03 -19.55 -9.16
C PRO A 313 10.95 -18.98 -10.58
N VAL A 314 9.75 -18.90 -11.17
CA VAL A 314 9.56 -18.31 -12.50
C VAL A 314 9.77 -16.80 -12.45
N LEU A 315 9.27 -16.13 -11.40
CA LEU A 315 9.51 -14.70 -11.18
C LEU A 315 11.01 -14.41 -11.04
N GLU A 316 11.72 -15.16 -10.20
CA GLU A 316 13.17 -14.99 -10.00
C GLU A 316 13.99 -15.25 -11.28
N ALA A 317 13.52 -16.17 -12.14
CA ALA A 317 14.17 -16.46 -13.41
C ALA A 317 13.96 -15.36 -14.46
N ILE A 318 12.83 -14.66 -14.44
CA ILE A 318 12.45 -13.65 -15.44
C ILE A 318 12.90 -12.25 -15.03
N PHE A 319 12.60 -11.83 -13.81
CA PHE A 319 12.92 -10.48 -13.33
C PHE A 319 14.37 -10.34 -12.86
N ASP A 320 14.83 -9.14 -12.62
CA ASP A 320 16.17 -8.89 -12.08
C ASP A 320 16.31 -9.59 -10.73
N ARG A 321 17.42 -10.28 -10.52
CA ARG A 321 17.68 -11.10 -9.33
C ARG A 321 17.54 -10.26 -8.05
N GLY A 322 16.74 -10.78 -7.09
CA GLY A 322 16.47 -10.12 -5.82
C GLY A 322 15.61 -8.86 -5.93
N SER A 323 15.03 -8.59 -7.11
CA SER A 323 14.17 -7.41 -7.31
C SER A 323 12.69 -7.69 -7.10
N VAL A 324 12.27 -8.92 -6.89
CA VAL A 324 10.86 -9.23 -6.71
C VAL A 324 10.42 -8.83 -5.30
N PHE A 325 9.62 -7.77 -5.21
CA PHE A 325 9.02 -7.27 -3.98
C PHE A 325 7.54 -7.67 -3.94
N PRO A 326 7.13 -8.66 -3.14
CA PRO A 326 5.73 -8.99 -2.96
C PRO A 326 4.95 -7.79 -2.45
N TYR A 327 3.90 -7.37 -3.18
CA TYR A 327 3.14 -6.17 -2.83
C TYR A 327 2.07 -6.47 -1.79
N ALA A 328 1.21 -7.47 -2.02
CA ALA A 328 0.16 -7.86 -1.09
C ALA A 328 0.27 -9.34 -0.69
N GLU A 329 0.15 -9.65 0.60
CA GLU A 329 0.17 -11.01 1.13
C GLU A 329 -1.20 -11.70 1.06
N TYR A 330 -2.26 -10.95 0.85
CA TYR A 330 -3.60 -11.47 0.54
C TYR A 330 -3.78 -11.62 -0.98
N GLY A 331 -4.89 -12.23 -1.41
CA GLY A 331 -5.17 -12.39 -2.85
C GLY A 331 -5.29 -13.86 -3.28
N GLY A 332 -4.99 -14.81 -2.42
CA GLY A 332 -5.09 -16.23 -2.74
C GLY A 332 -4.08 -16.64 -3.81
N SER A 333 -4.56 -17.09 -4.95
CA SER A 333 -3.74 -17.48 -6.10
C SER A 333 -3.20 -16.28 -6.89
N MET A 334 -3.83 -15.11 -6.81
CA MET A 334 -3.35 -13.89 -7.44
C MET A 334 -2.13 -13.35 -6.68
N VAL A 335 -1.00 -13.31 -7.33
CA VAL A 335 0.25 -12.74 -6.84
C VAL A 335 0.41 -11.35 -7.43
N THR A 336 0.61 -10.37 -6.56
CA THR A 336 0.91 -8.99 -6.93
C THR A 336 2.28 -8.63 -6.39
N ALA A 337 3.12 -8.04 -7.23
CA ALA A 337 4.48 -7.66 -6.85
C ALA A 337 4.94 -6.40 -7.60
N LEU A 338 5.97 -5.75 -7.08
CA LEU A 338 6.83 -4.87 -7.84
C LEU A 338 8.10 -5.64 -8.17
N ALA A 339 8.69 -5.38 -9.34
CA ALA A 339 9.95 -6.00 -9.74
C ALA A 339 10.74 -5.06 -10.67
N ARG A 340 11.89 -5.53 -11.14
CA ARG A 340 12.67 -4.79 -12.14
C ARG A 340 12.97 -5.68 -13.34
N LEU A 341 13.00 -5.04 -14.49
CA LEU A 341 13.49 -5.61 -15.75
C LEU A 341 14.57 -4.68 -16.30
N ASP A 342 15.81 -5.16 -16.39
CA ASP A 342 16.94 -4.32 -16.79
C ASP A 342 16.99 -2.99 -15.99
N GLY A 343 16.79 -3.10 -14.68
CA GLY A 343 16.74 -1.98 -13.74
C GLY A 343 15.45 -1.16 -13.73
N HIS A 344 14.54 -1.34 -14.69
CA HIS A 344 13.30 -0.58 -14.82
C HIS A 344 12.20 -1.15 -13.91
N PRO A 345 11.64 -0.38 -12.98
CA PRO A 345 10.52 -0.80 -12.15
C PRO A 345 9.27 -1.14 -12.97
N VAL A 346 8.62 -2.23 -12.60
CA VAL A 346 7.34 -2.69 -13.20
C VAL A 346 6.42 -3.24 -12.12
N GLY A 347 5.10 -3.15 -12.35
CA GLY A 347 4.11 -3.93 -11.62
C GLY A 347 4.00 -5.33 -12.20
N VAL A 348 3.83 -6.32 -11.34
CA VAL A 348 3.74 -7.73 -11.74
C VAL A 348 2.43 -8.31 -11.24
N LEU A 349 1.64 -8.83 -12.18
CA LEU A 349 0.48 -9.69 -11.92
C LEU A 349 0.85 -11.12 -12.29
N ALA A 350 0.67 -12.06 -11.38
CA ALA A 350 0.93 -13.46 -11.66
C ALA A 350 -0.08 -14.36 -10.95
N THR A 351 -0.23 -15.60 -11.43
CA THR A 351 -1.00 -16.61 -10.72
C THR A 351 -0.05 -17.64 -10.12
N ASP A 352 -0.25 -18.00 -8.85
CA ASP A 352 0.43 -19.13 -8.22
C ASP A 352 -0.48 -20.38 -8.24
N PRO A 353 -0.30 -21.30 -9.21
CA PRO A 353 -1.16 -22.48 -9.33
C PRO A 353 -1.10 -23.43 -8.13
N TYR A 354 -0.06 -23.32 -7.31
CA TYR A 354 0.04 -24.08 -6.07
C TYR A 354 -0.97 -23.64 -5.02
N ARG A 355 -1.40 -22.37 -5.07
CA ARG A 355 -2.41 -21.76 -4.19
C ARG A 355 -3.81 -21.76 -4.82
N GLY A 356 -3.89 -22.14 -6.12
CA GLY A 356 -5.11 -22.13 -6.92
C GLY A 356 -4.92 -21.51 -8.29
N THR A 357 -5.93 -21.62 -9.14
CA THR A 357 -5.83 -21.13 -10.54
C THR A 357 -6.92 -20.11 -10.89
N THR A 358 -7.85 -19.85 -10.01
CA THR A 358 -9.00 -18.96 -10.27
C THR A 358 -8.90 -17.68 -9.45
N MET A 359 -9.41 -16.59 -9.99
CA MET A 359 -9.43 -15.27 -9.34
C MET A 359 -10.57 -15.20 -8.33
N SER A 360 -10.24 -15.11 -7.05
CA SER A 360 -11.21 -14.88 -5.96
C SER A 360 -11.52 -13.38 -5.83
N ALA A 361 -12.54 -13.05 -5.01
CA ALA A 361 -12.83 -11.68 -4.63
C ALA A 361 -11.62 -10.94 -4.04
N GLN A 362 -10.84 -11.62 -3.19
CA GLN A 362 -9.61 -11.07 -2.62
C GLN A 362 -8.50 -10.91 -3.67
N GLY A 363 -8.37 -11.88 -4.60
CA GLY A 363 -7.42 -11.78 -5.70
C GLY A 363 -7.72 -10.58 -6.60
N ALA A 364 -8.98 -10.34 -6.90
CA ALA A 364 -9.44 -9.19 -7.67
C ALA A 364 -9.16 -7.85 -6.95
N GLN A 365 -9.34 -7.81 -5.64
CA GLN A 365 -8.98 -6.62 -4.84
C GLN A 365 -7.47 -6.36 -4.85
N ALA A 366 -6.64 -7.38 -4.65
CA ALA A 366 -5.18 -7.25 -4.71
C ALA A 366 -4.72 -6.78 -6.09
N MET A 367 -5.29 -7.34 -7.17
CA MET A 367 -5.04 -6.91 -8.54
C MET A 367 -5.40 -5.43 -8.74
N THR A 368 -6.59 -5.01 -8.31
CA THR A 368 -7.04 -3.61 -8.42
C THR A 368 -6.07 -2.65 -7.73
N ARG A 369 -5.64 -2.98 -6.51
CA ARG A 369 -4.69 -2.17 -5.74
C ARG A 369 -3.36 -1.98 -6.45
N LEU A 370 -2.78 -3.05 -7.00
CA LEU A 370 -1.53 -2.97 -7.75
C LEU A 370 -1.70 -2.16 -9.04
N VAL A 371 -2.79 -2.36 -9.79
CA VAL A 371 -3.04 -1.64 -11.05
C VAL A 371 -3.23 -0.14 -10.79
N ASP A 372 -4.00 0.21 -9.76
CA ASP A 372 -4.18 1.61 -9.35
C ASP A 372 -2.82 2.25 -8.95
N LEU A 373 -1.95 1.52 -8.23
CA LEU A 373 -0.60 1.97 -7.91
C LEU A 373 0.25 2.20 -9.16
N CYS A 374 0.22 1.24 -10.09
CA CYS A 374 0.97 1.31 -11.35
C CYS A 374 0.53 2.48 -12.22
N GLU A 375 -0.78 2.68 -12.38
CA GLU A 375 -1.33 3.83 -13.11
C GLU A 375 -0.96 5.16 -12.44
N THR A 376 -1.01 5.21 -11.10
CA THR A 376 -0.71 6.44 -10.35
C THR A 376 0.75 6.85 -10.51
N PHE A 377 1.68 5.91 -10.48
CA PHE A 377 3.12 6.19 -10.48
C PHE A 377 3.85 5.74 -11.76
N HIS A 378 3.11 5.55 -12.84
CA HIS A 378 3.66 5.30 -14.18
C HIS A 378 4.52 4.04 -14.28
N LEU A 379 4.12 2.95 -13.60
CA LEU A 379 4.80 1.67 -13.67
C LEU A 379 4.18 0.81 -14.78
N PRO A 380 4.93 0.38 -15.81
CA PRO A 380 4.43 -0.61 -16.76
C PRO A 380 4.01 -1.90 -16.04
N ILE A 381 3.02 -2.60 -16.57
CA ILE A 381 2.48 -3.83 -15.96
C ILE A 381 2.89 -5.04 -16.79
N VAL A 382 3.43 -6.05 -16.13
CA VAL A 382 3.74 -7.37 -16.71
C VAL A 382 2.85 -8.42 -16.07
N SER A 383 2.06 -9.12 -16.88
CA SER A 383 1.20 -10.23 -16.43
C SER A 383 1.79 -11.57 -16.83
N LEU A 384 2.09 -12.43 -15.85
CA LEU A 384 2.46 -13.83 -16.05
C LEU A 384 1.22 -14.69 -15.82
N THR A 385 0.54 -15.05 -16.92
CA THR A 385 -0.84 -15.56 -16.86
C THR A 385 -0.90 -17.09 -16.83
N ASP A 386 -1.47 -17.63 -15.75
CA ASP A 386 -2.01 -18.99 -15.66
C ASP A 386 -3.38 -18.91 -14.95
N GLN A 387 -4.37 -18.32 -15.63
CA GLN A 387 -5.65 -17.90 -15.04
C GLN A 387 -6.82 -18.75 -15.53
N GLY A 388 -7.34 -19.59 -14.65
CA GLY A 388 -8.46 -20.50 -14.92
C GLY A 388 -9.85 -19.87 -14.87
N GLY A 389 -9.94 -18.54 -14.85
CA GLY A 389 -11.20 -17.80 -14.76
C GLY A 389 -11.49 -17.27 -13.36
N MET A 390 -12.72 -16.77 -13.15
CA MET A 390 -13.20 -16.36 -11.83
C MET A 390 -13.52 -17.59 -10.97
N THR A 391 -13.33 -17.48 -9.65
CA THR A 391 -13.75 -18.51 -8.71
C THR A 391 -15.27 -18.65 -8.75
N VAL A 392 -15.76 -19.88 -8.85
CA VAL A 392 -17.19 -20.21 -8.96
C VAL A 392 -17.70 -20.90 -7.70
N GLY A 393 -19.02 -20.95 -7.53
CA GLY A 393 -19.68 -21.63 -6.43
C GLY A 393 -20.24 -20.66 -5.39
N ARG A 394 -21.14 -21.18 -4.53
CA ARG A 394 -21.93 -20.36 -3.60
C ARG A 394 -21.09 -19.43 -2.73
N VAL A 395 -19.98 -19.92 -2.17
CA VAL A 395 -19.07 -19.10 -1.33
C VAL A 395 -18.44 -17.95 -2.12
N ALA A 396 -18.14 -18.17 -3.41
CA ALA A 396 -17.61 -17.12 -4.27
C ALA A 396 -18.66 -16.03 -4.55
N GLU A 397 -19.91 -16.47 -4.78
CA GLU A 397 -21.03 -15.53 -4.99
C GLU A 397 -21.33 -14.72 -3.72
N GLU A 398 -21.39 -15.36 -2.55
CA GLU A 398 -21.57 -14.69 -1.25
C GLU A 398 -20.47 -13.66 -0.95
N ARG A 399 -19.25 -13.88 -1.46
CA ARG A 399 -18.12 -12.95 -1.36
C ARG A 399 -18.11 -11.85 -2.42
N GLY A 400 -19.07 -11.83 -3.33
CA GLY A 400 -19.17 -10.83 -4.39
C GLY A 400 -18.07 -10.91 -5.44
N THR A 401 -17.58 -12.11 -5.76
CA THR A 401 -16.46 -12.33 -6.69
C THR A 401 -16.63 -11.60 -8.01
N ILE A 402 -17.83 -11.62 -8.61
CA ILE A 402 -18.08 -10.95 -9.88
C ILE A 402 -17.99 -9.42 -9.77
N ARG A 403 -18.42 -8.83 -8.65
CA ARG A 403 -18.32 -7.38 -8.42
C ARG A 403 -16.85 -6.93 -8.32
N PHE A 404 -16.05 -7.63 -7.52
CA PHE A 404 -14.64 -7.33 -7.39
C PHE A 404 -13.85 -7.64 -8.66
N GLY A 405 -14.20 -8.73 -9.35
CA GLY A 405 -13.65 -9.06 -10.66
C GLY A 405 -13.91 -7.98 -11.71
N ALA A 406 -15.14 -7.48 -11.80
CA ALA A 406 -15.49 -6.37 -12.69
C ALA A 406 -14.70 -5.11 -12.36
N ARG A 407 -14.47 -4.83 -11.06
CA ARG A 407 -13.62 -3.70 -10.63
C ARG A 407 -12.17 -3.86 -11.08
N ALA A 408 -11.60 -5.07 -10.95
CA ALA A 408 -10.23 -5.35 -11.37
C ALA A 408 -10.06 -5.21 -12.90
N ILE A 409 -11.01 -5.74 -13.66
CA ILE A 409 -11.03 -5.56 -15.12
C ILE A 409 -11.14 -4.07 -15.46
N THR A 410 -12.02 -3.33 -14.79
CA THR A 410 -12.15 -1.88 -15.00
C THR A 410 -10.82 -1.16 -14.77
N ALA A 411 -10.10 -1.50 -13.70
CA ALA A 411 -8.79 -0.90 -13.42
C ALA A 411 -7.79 -1.18 -14.57
N ILE A 412 -7.69 -2.42 -15.05
CA ILE A 412 -6.83 -2.79 -16.19
C ILE A 412 -7.18 -2.01 -17.47
N TYR A 413 -8.48 -1.87 -17.75
CA TYR A 413 -8.92 -1.18 -18.98
C TYR A 413 -8.81 0.34 -18.88
N GLN A 414 -8.83 0.91 -17.70
CA GLN A 414 -8.60 2.33 -17.44
C GLN A 414 -7.10 2.68 -17.38
N ALA A 415 -6.24 1.75 -16.98
CA ALA A 415 -4.81 1.99 -16.88
C ALA A 415 -4.21 2.37 -18.23
N ARG A 416 -3.48 3.50 -18.28
CA ARG A 416 -2.81 4.02 -19.47
C ARG A 416 -1.39 3.53 -19.62
N VAL A 417 -0.78 3.07 -18.53
CA VAL A 417 0.58 2.52 -18.52
C VAL A 417 0.70 1.35 -19.50
N PRO A 418 1.85 1.18 -20.19
CA PRO A 418 2.10 0.04 -21.06
C PRO A 418 1.92 -1.29 -20.34
N GLN A 419 1.35 -2.27 -21.05
CA GLN A 419 1.08 -3.60 -20.52
C GLN A 419 1.73 -4.65 -21.41
N ALA A 420 2.29 -5.70 -20.77
CA ALA A 420 2.74 -6.90 -21.46
C ALA A 420 2.18 -8.15 -20.76
N GLU A 421 1.94 -9.18 -21.57
CA GLU A 421 1.47 -10.46 -21.08
C GLU A 421 2.40 -11.60 -21.53
N LEU A 422 2.73 -12.44 -20.60
CA LEU A 422 3.37 -13.73 -20.87
C LEU A 422 2.43 -14.84 -20.40
N ILE A 423 1.82 -15.55 -21.33
CA ILE A 423 0.93 -16.66 -21.03
C ILE A 423 1.77 -17.89 -20.73
N LEU A 424 1.77 -18.31 -19.47
CA LEU A 424 2.49 -19.48 -19.00
C LEU A 424 1.69 -20.76 -19.28
N ARG A 425 0.36 -20.73 -19.03
CA ARG A 425 -0.50 -21.89 -19.27
C ARG A 425 -1.95 -21.45 -19.54
N ARG A 426 -2.81 -21.30 -18.55
CA ARG A 426 -4.25 -21.10 -18.74
C ARG A 426 -4.63 -19.65 -18.97
N VAL A 427 -5.60 -19.45 -19.86
CA VAL A 427 -6.32 -18.18 -20.02
C VAL A 427 -7.79 -18.50 -20.32
N TYR A 428 -8.62 -18.53 -19.26
CA TYR A 428 -10.02 -18.92 -19.42
C TYR A 428 -11.01 -17.86 -18.97
N GLY A 429 -12.09 -17.76 -19.72
CA GLY A 429 -13.27 -16.96 -19.42
C GLY A 429 -12.98 -15.50 -19.10
N VAL A 430 -13.88 -14.86 -18.38
CA VAL A 430 -13.81 -13.41 -18.05
C VAL A 430 -12.57 -13.07 -17.21
N GLY A 431 -12.19 -13.94 -16.26
CA GLY A 431 -11.02 -13.71 -15.44
C GLY A 431 -9.72 -13.71 -16.24
N GLY A 432 -9.55 -14.65 -17.19
CA GLY A 432 -8.40 -14.69 -18.08
C GLY A 432 -8.39 -13.56 -19.10
N ALA A 433 -9.57 -13.20 -19.64
CA ALA A 433 -9.71 -12.08 -20.58
C ALA A 433 -9.37 -10.72 -19.95
N GLY A 434 -9.62 -10.58 -18.64
CA GLY A 434 -9.49 -9.32 -17.93
C GLY A 434 -8.12 -9.04 -17.30
N ILE A 435 -7.13 -9.95 -17.47
CA ILE A 435 -5.82 -9.81 -16.84
C ILE A 435 -4.95 -8.76 -17.53
N VAL A 436 -5.21 -8.48 -18.79
CA VAL A 436 -4.51 -7.47 -19.60
C VAL A 436 -5.48 -6.86 -20.62
N ASN A 437 -5.27 -5.60 -20.97
CA ASN A 437 -6.05 -4.93 -22.02
C ASN A 437 -5.44 -5.19 -23.40
N ARG A 438 -5.85 -6.27 -24.07
CA ARG A 438 -5.35 -6.65 -25.40
C ARG A 438 -5.82 -5.75 -26.53
N HIS A 439 -6.77 -4.83 -26.28
CA HIS A 439 -7.23 -3.84 -27.29
C HIS A 439 -6.32 -2.62 -27.38
N ARG A 440 -5.48 -2.37 -26.37
CA ARG A 440 -4.39 -1.41 -26.47
C ARG A 440 -3.15 -2.12 -26.99
N ALA A 441 -2.09 -1.39 -27.30
CA ALA A 441 -0.83 -1.94 -27.81
C ALA A 441 -0.05 -2.77 -26.77
N ALA A 442 -0.73 -3.73 -26.12
CA ALA A 442 -0.10 -4.68 -25.24
C ALA A 442 0.66 -5.75 -26.02
N ARG A 443 1.88 -6.06 -25.61
CA ARG A 443 2.61 -7.22 -26.14
C ARG A 443 2.14 -8.48 -25.41
N SER A 444 1.86 -9.54 -26.20
CA SER A 444 1.43 -10.83 -25.67
C SER A 444 2.26 -11.95 -26.29
N TRP A 445 2.93 -12.69 -25.43
CA TRP A 445 3.67 -13.90 -25.77
C TRP A 445 3.08 -15.09 -25.05
N ALA A 446 3.25 -16.28 -25.59
CA ALA A 446 2.86 -17.50 -24.90
C ALA A 446 3.96 -18.56 -24.93
N TRP A 447 4.01 -19.36 -23.90
CA TRP A 447 4.80 -20.58 -23.86
C TRP A 447 4.08 -21.71 -24.60
N PRO A 448 4.78 -22.77 -25.04
CA PRO A 448 4.16 -23.93 -25.65
C PRO A 448 3.16 -24.68 -24.76
N SER A 449 3.16 -24.41 -23.47
CA SER A 449 2.20 -24.91 -22.47
C SER A 449 0.88 -24.15 -22.44
N GLY A 450 0.68 -23.15 -23.33
CA GLY A 450 -0.52 -22.32 -23.39
C GLY A 450 -1.79 -23.12 -23.67
N ASP A 451 -2.87 -22.81 -22.93
CA ASP A 451 -4.18 -23.48 -23.00
C ASP A 451 -5.28 -22.45 -22.65
N TRP A 452 -6.15 -22.15 -23.62
CA TRP A 452 -7.10 -21.05 -23.50
C TRP A 452 -8.43 -21.30 -24.20
N GLY A 453 -9.44 -20.52 -23.81
CA GLY A 453 -10.78 -20.58 -24.35
C GLY A 453 -11.83 -19.92 -23.46
N SER A 454 -13.08 -20.03 -23.84
CA SER A 454 -14.20 -19.54 -23.01
C SER A 454 -14.39 -20.39 -21.75
N LEU A 455 -14.22 -21.69 -21.87
CA LEU A 455 -14.31 -22.68 -20.78
C LEU A 455 -13.19 -23.71 -20.94
N PRO A 456 -12.69 -24.28 -19.83
CA PRO A 456 -11.79 -25.42 -19.90
C PRO A 456 -12.45 -26.57 -20.66
N MET A 457 -11.69 -27.30 -21.50
CA MET A 457 -12.22 -28.44 -22.26
C MET A 457 -12.87 -29.49 -21.35
N ARG A 458 -12.28 -29.74 -20.21
CA ARG A 458 -12.90 -30.58 -19.17
C ARG A 458 -14.07 -29.85 -18.53
N GLY A 459 -15.25 -30.42 -18.60
CA GLY A 459 -16.51 -29.83 -18.17
C GLY A 459 -17.17 -28.95 -19.22
N GLY A 460 -16.41 -28.30 -20.10
CA GLY A 460 -16.93 -27.52 -21.21
C GLY A 460 -17.52 -28.40 -22.33
N ILE A 461 -16.90 -29.55 -22.60
CA ILE A 461 -17.41 -30.52 -23.57
C ILE A 461 -18.72 -31.11 -23.07
N GLU A 462 -18.76 -31.57 -21.83
CA GLU A 462 -19.94 -32.13 -21.22
C GLU A 462 -21.12 -31.12 -21.19
N ALA A 463 -20.82 -29.85 -20.98
CA ALA A 463 -21.85 -28.80 -21.01
C ALA A 463 -22.34 -28.46 -22.42
N ALA A 464 -21.39 -28.35 -23.39
CA ALA A 464 -21.69 -27.95 -24.77
C ALA A 464 -22.39 -29.06 -25.57
N PHE A 465 -22.04 -30.31 -25.33
CA PHE A 465 -22.51 -31.48 -26.05
C PHE A 465 -23.46 -32.37 -25.20
N ARG A 466 -24.12 -31.78 -24.22
CA ARG A 466 -24.97 -32.49 -23.29
C ARG A 466 -26.05 -33.31 -23.98
N ALA A 467 -26.77 -32.74 -24.95
CA ALA A 467 -27.84 -33.39 -25.66
C ALA A 467 -27.34 -34.57 -26.52
N GLU A 468 -26.21 -34.41 -27.18
CA GLU A 468 -25.57 -35.45 -27.96
C GLU A 468 -25.05 -36.59 -27.10
N LEU A 469 -24.46 -36.27 -25.94
CA LEU A 469 -24.01 -37.28 -24.97
C LEU A 469 -25.18 -38.05 -24.35
N GLU A 470 -26.33 -37.42 -24.05
CA GLU A 470 -27.54 -38.05 -23.53
C GLU A 470 -28.20 -38.98 -24.58
N GLN A 471 -28.02 -38.71 -25.87
CA GLN A 471 -28.59 -39.50 -26.98
C GLN A 471 -27.62 -40.57 -27.53
N ALA A 472 -26.34 -40.52 -27.16
CA ALA A 472 -25.34 -41.46 -27.64
C ALA A 472 -25.59 -42.87 -27.12
N ALA A 473 -25.39 -43.90 -27.97
CA ALA A 473 -25.49 -45.30 -27.56
C ALA A 473 -24.41 -45.68 -26.51
N ASP A 474 -23.24 -45.01 -26.54
CA ASP A 474 -22.20 -45.07 -25.53
C ASP A 474 -21.70 -43.65 -25.25
N PRO A 475 -22.23 -42.99 -24.21
CA PRO A 475 -21.83 -41.64 -23.84
C PRO A 475 -20.34 -41.50 -23.50
N ALA A 476 -19.72 -42.53 -22.96
CA ALA A 476 -18.31 -42.51 -22.60
C ALA A 476 -17.41 -42.52 -23.84
N ALA A 477 -17.70 -43.39 -24.81
CA ALA A 477 -16.99 -43.46 -26.08
C ALA A 477 -17.17 -42.15 -26.89
N GLU A 478 -18.37 -41.61 -26.91
CA GLU A 478 -18.66 -40.33 -27.57
C GLU A 478 -17.90 -39.15 -26.93
N LEU A 479 -17.85 -39.09 -25.61
CA LEU A 479 -17.08 -38.10 -24.88
C LEU A 479 -15.57 -38.18 -25.21
N GLU A 480 -15.04 -39.39 -25.27
CA GLU A 480 -13.61 -39.59 -25.65
C GLU A 480 -13.35 -39.25 -27.13
N ARG A 481 -14.31 -39.46 -28.01
CA ARG A 481 -14.22 -39.02 -29.41
C ARG A 481 -14.17 -37.49 -29.47
N LEU A 482 -15.09 -36.81 -28.81
CA LEU A 482 -15.12 -35.35 -28.73
C LEU A 482 -13.87 -34.76 -28.12
N ARG A 483 -13.36 -35.37 -27.04
CA ARG A 483 -12.08 -34.96 -26.43
C ARG A 483 -10.91 -35.04 -27.39
N ARG A 484 -10.81 -36.11 -28.19
CA ARG A 484 -9.76 -36.25 -29.18
C ARG A 484 -9.87 -35.20 -30.30
N GLU A 485 -11.05 -35.03 -30.86
CA GLU A 485 -11.30 -34.04 -31.92
C GLU A 485 -11.00 -32.62 -31.47
N LEU A 486 -11.55 -32.21 -30.33
CA LEU A 486 -11.32 -30.90 -29.78
C LEU A 486 -9.87 -30.73 -29.31
N GLY A 487 -9.24 -31.76 -28.73
CA GLY A 487 -7.84 -31.75 -28.36
C GLY A 487 -6.89 -31.49 -29.54
N ALA A 488 -7.27 -31.91 -30.74
CA ALA A 488 -6.50 -31.62 -31.94
C ALA A 488 -6.51 -30.13 -32.35
N ILE A 489 -7.51 -29.38 -31.95
CA ILE A 489 -7.63 -27.94 -32.30
C ILE A 489 -7.18 -27.00 -31.18
N THR A 490 -6.90 -27.48 -29.98
CA THR A 490 -6.46 -26.67 -28.81
C THR A 490 -4.96 -26.37 -28.80
N SER A 491 -4.22 -26.82 -29.82
CA SER A 491 -2.79 -26.54 -29.91
C SER A 491 -2.52 -25.04 -29.95
N PRO A 492 -1.66 -24.49 -29.08
CA PRO A 492 -1.31 -23.08 -29.09
C PRO A 492 -0.69 -22.63 -30.41
N PHE A 493 -0.04 -23.54 -31.17
CA PHE A 493 0.49 -23.27 -32.52
C PHE A 493 -0.61 -22.85 -33.49
N ARG A 494 -1.78 -23.50 -33.44
CA ARG A 494 -2.91 -23.13 -34.30
C ARG A 494 -3.49 -21.75 -33.98
N THR A 495 -3.41 -21.34 -32.73
CA THR A 495 -3.82 -19.99 -32.33
C THR A 495 -2.80 -18.95 -32.80
N ALA A 496 -1.51 -19.25 -32.70
CA ALA A 496 -0.45 -18.37 -33.19
C ALA A 496 -0.50 -18.21 -34.71
N GLU A 497 -0.74 -19.28 -35.48
CA GLU A 497 -0.95 -19.24 -36.94
C GLU A 497 -2.08 -18.27 -37.37
N ARG A 498 -3.05 -18.06 -36.50
CA ARG A 498 -4.17 -17.13 -36.72
C ARG A 498 -4.00 -15.77 -36.05
N PHE A 499 -2.80 -15.50 -35.53
CA PHE A 499 -2.51 -14.29 -34.76
C PHE A 499 -3.41 -14.09 -33.52
N GLY A 500 -3.96 -15.17 -32.98
CA GLY A 500 -4.74 -15.13 -31.74
C GLY A 500 -3.89 -14.94 -30.48
N VAL A 501 -2.58 -15.22 -30.58
CA VAL A 501 -1.49 -14.76 -29.73
C VAL A 501 -0.40 -14.22 -30.63
N GLN A 502 0.31 -13.17 -30.21
CA GLN A 502 1.25 -12.51 -31.11
C GLN A 502 2.46 -13.38 -31.46
N ASP A 503 3.00 -14.09 -30.45
CA ASP A 503 4.12 -15.03 -30.64
C ASP A 503 4.05 -16.20 -29.66
N LEU A 504 4.44 -17.39 -30.13
CA LEU A 504 4.89 -18.50 -29.28
C LEU A 504 6.40 -18.43 -29.13
N ILE A 505 6.88 -18.48 -27.89
CA ILE A 505 8.29 -18.27 -27.60
C ILE A 505 8.91 -19.48 -26.87
N ASP A 506 10.22 -19.63 -27.02
CA ASP A 506 10.99 -20.45 -26.10
C ASP A 506 10.89 -19.84 -24.68
N PRO A 507 10.51 -20.60 -23.65
CA PRO A 507 10.42 -20.07 -22.29
C PRO A 507 11.67 -19.32 -21.81
N ARG A 508 12.85 -19.70 -22.30
CA ARG A 508 14.14 -19.07 -21.98
C ARG A 508 14.25 -17.63 -22.53
N ASP A 509 13.49 -17.30 -23.58
CA ASP A 509 13.49 -15.97 -24.17
C ASP A 509 12.58 -14.97 -23.43
N SER A 510 11.86 -15.40 -22.39
CA SER A 510 10.93 -14.56 -21.64
C SER A 510 11.58 -13.31 -21.10
N ARG A 511 12.74 -13.41 -20.43
CA ARG A 511 13.45 -12.25 -19.91
C ARG A 511 14.01 -11.34 -21.00
N PRO A 512 14.77 -11.80 -22.00
CA PRO A 512 15.27 -10.93 -23.08
C PRO A 512 14.17 -10.14 -23.78
N LEU A 513 13.03 -10.76 -24.07
CA LEU A 513 11.89 -10.12 -24.73
C LEU A 513 11.24 -9.06 -23.82
N LEU A 514 11.04 -9.37 -22.54
CA LEU A 514 10.47 -8.43 -21.58
C LEU A 514 11.43 -7.27 -21.29
N CYS A 515 12.74 -7.49 -21.23
CA CYS A 515 13.74 -6.43 -21.09
C CYS A 515 13.78 -5.50 -22.32
N ALA A 516 13.63 -6.04 -23.53
CA ALA A 516 13.49 -5.22 -24.73
C ALA A 516 12.20 -4.39 -24.70
N TRP A 517 11.07 -5.02 -24.34
CA TRP A 517 9.78 -4.35 -24.24
C TRP A 517 9.75 -3.25 -23.18
N VAL A 518 10.34 -3.46 -22.00
CA VAL A 518 10.27 -2.44 -20.94
C VAL A 518 11.00 -1.16 -21.31
N ARG A 519 12.09 -1.26 -22.07
CA ARG A 519 12.80 -0.08 -22.63
C ARG A 519 11.89 0.73 -23.56
N ASP A 520 11.13 0.03 -24.42
CA ASP A 520 10.14 0.70 -25.29
C ASP A 520 8.99 1.31 -24.47
N ALA A 521 8.52 0.60 -23.44
CA ALA A 521 7.50 1.10 -22.53
C ALA A 521 7.94 2.41 -21.86
N TYR A 522 9.17 2.48 -21.35
CA TYR A 522 9.69 3.68 -20.69
C TYR A 522 9.90 4.87 -21.64
N ARG A 523 10.01 4.65 -22.95
CA ARG A 523 10.07 5.76 -23.94
C ARG A 523 8.77 6.55 -24.03
N VAL A 524 7.63 5.94 -23.77
CA VAL A 524 6.31 6.59 -23.88
C VAL A 524 5.78 7.13 -22.55
N LEU A 525 6.33 6.71 -21.43
CA LEU A 525 5.90 7.17 -20.10
C LEU A 525 6.05 8.68 -19.87
N PRO A 526 7.05 9.40 -20.41
CA PRO A 526 7.14 10.86 -20.23
C PRO A 526 5.89 11.63 -20.65
N GLU A 527 5.12 11.10 -21.61
CA GLU A 527 3.86 11.71 -22.05
C GLU A 527 2.70 11.50 -21.07
N GLN A 528 2.88 10.61 -20.09
CA GLN A 528 1.84 10.22 -19.13
C GLN A 528 2.05 10.82 -17.73
N VAL A 529 3.20 11.45 -17.47
CA VAL A 529 3.49 12.03 -16.15
C VAL A 529 2.46 13.09 -15.76
N GLY A 530 2.10 13.12 -14.48
CA GLY A 530 1.09 14.00 -13.95
C GLY A 530 0.02 13.22 -13.17
N ARG A 531 -0.98 13.93 -12.65
CA ARG A 531 -2.04 13.31 -11.88
C ARG A 531 -2.83 12.29 -12.73
N PRO A 532 -3.07 11.08 -12.21
CA PRO A 532 -3.91 10.09 -12.87
C PRO A 532 -5.38 10.57 -12.93
N ALA A 533 -6.14 10.04 -13.88
CA ALA A 533 -7.59 10.28 -13.94
C ALA A 533 -8.31 9.67 -12.71
N PHE A 534 -7.77 8.57 -12.21
CA PHE A 534 -8.26 7.85 -11.01
C PHE A 534 -7.06 7.56 -10.11
N GLY A 535 -7.01 8.18 -8.94
CA GLY A 535 -5.99 7.89 -7.94
C GLY A 535 -6.22 6.55 -7.24
N THR A 536 -5.22 6.10 -6.50
CA THR A 536 -5.34 4.90 -5.67
C THR A 536 -6.44 5.08 -4.62
N ARG A 537 -7.36 4.13 -4.58
CA ARG A 537 -8.43 4.06 -3.58
C ARG A 537 -8.10 3.00 -2.54
N PRO A 538 -8.38 3.28 -1.24
CA PRO A 538 -8.17 2.32 -0.15
C PRO A 538 -8.91 1.02 -0.31
#